data_e0f8187d6c56dc4bb8643a7c602b195f
#
_entry.id   e0f8187d6c56dc4bb8643a7c602b195f
#
_cell.length_a   1.000
_cell.length_b   1.000
_cell.length_c   1.000
_cell.angle_alpha   90.00
_cell.angle_beta   90.00
_cell.angle_gamma   90.00
#
_symmetry.space_group_name_H-M   'P 1'
#
loop_
_entity.id
_entity.type
_entity.pdbx_description
1 polymer ?
#
loop_
_entity_poly.entity_id
_entity_poly.type
_entity_poly.pdbx_seq_one_letter_code
_entity_poly.pdbx_strand_id
1 'polypeptide(L)'
;MIYIVDIEAVDTRYTKQWKEYLPKQLKRATNKEVQVINGGDTPQATTPGAFLNFGGTNVYKSKQLEIIGEMFCAGQVKDGDYFLYTDAWNPTVIQLRYMAELLGVDIRIGGLWHAGSYDPQDFLGRLIGDKPWVRNAERSMFECYDNNFFASDFHIDMFVEAFWGVAKKLNNGKVQRVGWPMEYLRNSLDSYRGMPKENIILFPHRIAPEKQPEIFRDLRTHLPDYELIICQEQELSKMEYHNLLGRAKLVFSANLQETLGISWYEGAIVDTLPMVPDRLSYSEMALDEFKYPSRWTTDFKEYEANREHLVKRINDYMINYETYLPALQKQVKKLQNDFFAGTELYGAIGNDKN
;
A
#
# COMPACT_ATOMS: atom_id res chain seq x y z
N MET A 1 -7.27 -17.50 18.87
CA MET A 1 -6.98 -17.78 17.45
C MET A 1 -6.93 -16.46 16.67
N ILE A 2 -6.12 -16.38 15.60
CA ILE A 2 -6.17 -15.25 14.66
C ILE A 2 -6.65 -15.79 13.31
N TYR A 3 -7.72 -15.24 12.78
CA TYR A 3 -8.25 -15.53 11.45
C TYR A 3 -7.89 -14.39 10.51
N ILE A 4 -7.17 -14.67 9.42
CA ILE A 4 -6.87 -13.69 8.37
C ILE A 4 -7.93 -13.82 7.28
N VAL A 5 -8.77 -12.82 7.13
CA VAL A 5 -9.64 -12.64 5.97
C VAL A 5 -8.82 -11.94 4.89
N ASP A 6 -8.19 -12.73 4.03
CA ASP A 6 -7.18 -12.24 3.12
C ASP A 6 -7.77 -11.50 1.90
N ILE A 7 -6.99 -10.59 1.33
CA ILE A 7 -7.23 -10.03 0.00
C ILE A 7 -6.76 -11.05 -1.04
N GLU A 8 -7.47 -11.14 -2.16
CA GLU A 8 -7.12 -12.06 -3.23
C GLU A 8 -5.69 -11.87 -3.75
N ALA A 9 -5.00 -12.98 -3.94
CA ALA A 9 -3.64 -12.98 -4.45
C ALA A 9 -3.63 -12.69 -5.96
N VAL A 10 -2.87 -11.67 -6.36
CA VAL A 10 -2.56 -11.37 -7.76
C VAL A 10 -1.06 -11.52 -7.96
N ASP A 11 -0.65 -12.31 -8.97
CA ASP A 11 0.75 -12.73 -9.17
C ASP A 11 1.74 -11.58 -9.29
N THR A 12 1.34 -10.47 -9.90
CA THR A 12 2.16 -9.28 -10.11
C THR A 12 2.15 -8.32 -8.92
N ARG A 13 1.38 -8.61 -7.85
CA ARG A 13 1.17 -7.70 -6.73
C ARG A 13 1.71 -8.26 -5.41
N TYR A 14 1.91 -7.37 -4.44
CA TYR A 14 2.31 -7.70 -3.06
C TYR A 14 1.29 -8.59 -2.33
N THR A 15 0.03 -8.62 -2.78
CA THR A 15 -1.03 -9.44 -2.17
C THR A 15 -0.71 -10.94 -2.21
N LYS A 16 -0.03 -11.42 -3.27
CA LYS A 16 0.48 -12.79 -3.31
C LYS A 16 1.53 -13.06 -2.24
N GLN A 17 2.44 -12.11 -2.02
CA GLN A 17 3.46 -12.22 -0.98
C GLN A 17 2.86 -12.17 0.43
N TRP A 18 1.86 -11.32 0.66
CA TRP A 18 1.15 -11.27 1.93
C TRP A 18 0.46 -12.59 2.26
N LYS A 19 -0.17 -13.23 1.28
CA LYS A 19 -0.76 -14.56 1.47
C LYS A 19 0.25 -15.57 2.00
N GLU A 20 1.51 -15.47 1.55
CA GLU A 20 2.57 -16.38 1.97
C GLU A 20 3.23 -15.99 3.29
N TYR A 21 3.57 -14.71 3.46
CA TYR A 21 4.43 -14.26 4.57
C TYR A 21 3.65 -13.80 5.80
N LEU A 22 2.54 -13.09 5.64
CA LEU A 22 1.80 -12.50 6.75
C LEU A 22 1.34 -13.53 7.81
N PRO A 23 0.81 -14.72 7.45
CA PRO A 23 0.43 -15.71 8.46
C PRO A 23 1.62 -16.19 9.30
N LYS A 24 2.78 -16.37 8.67
CA LYS A 24 4.03 -16.80 9.34
C LYS A 24 4.55 -15.70 10.26
N GLN A 25 4.52 -14.46 9.81
CA GLN A 25 4.95 -13.28 10.58
C GLN A 25 4.06 -13.08 11.81
N LEU A 26 2.73 -13.11 11.64
CA LEU A 26 1.76 -13.01 12.74
C LEU A 26 1.93 -14.14 13.76
N LYS A 27 2.02 -15.39 13.31
CA LYS A 27 2.23 -16.53 14.20
C LYS A 27 3.51 -16.36 15.02
N ARG A 28 4.61 -15.96 14.37
CA ARG A 28 5.90 -15.74 15.03
C ARG A 28 5.85 -14.58 16.04
N ALA A 29 5.20 -13.49 15.69
CA ALA A 29 5.20 -12.28 16.50
C ALA A 29 4.24 -12.37 17.71
N THR A 30 3.08 -13.02 17.53
CA THR A 30 2.03 -13.09 18.55
C THR A 30 2.04 -14.39 19.35
N ASN A 31 2.76 -15.42 18.88
CA ASN A 31 2.73 -16.78 19.41
C ASN A 31 1.31 -17.40 19.47
N LYS A 32 0.39 -16.89 18.64
CA LYS A 32 -0.98 -17.40 18.50
C LYS A 32 -1.10 -18.25 17.24
N GLU A 33 -2.03 -19.20 17.23
CA GLU A 33 -2.36 -19.92 16.01
C GLU A 33 -3.04 -18.98 15.01
N VAL A 34 -2.67 -19.14 13.73
CA VAL A 34 -3.15 -18.29 12.62
C VAL A 34 -3.76 -19.17 11.54
N GLN A 35 -4.97 -18.86 11.13
CA GLN A 35 -5.67 -19.50 10.03
C GLN A 35 -6.06 -18.46 8.96
N VAL A 36 -5.87 -18.81 7.69
CA VAL A 36 -6.29 -17.95 6.57
C VAL A 36 -7.64 -18.41 6.06
N ILE A 37 -8.59 -17.47 5.98
CA ILE A 37 -9.90 -17.65 5.34
C ILE A 37 -9.79 -17.16 3.91
N ASN A 38 -9.68 -18.11 2.99
CA ASN A 38 -9.41 -17.88 1.58
C ASN A 38 -10.67 -18.08 0.74
N GLY A 39 -10.99 -17.13 -0.15
CA GLY A 39 -12.15 -17.19 -1.04
C GLY A 39 -11.98 -18.05 -2.30
N GLY A 40 -10.87 -18.79 -2.42
CA GLY A 40 -10.58 -19.62 -3.59
C GLY A 40 -9.90 -18.87 -4.73
N ASP A 41 -9.98 -19.42 -5.94
CA ASP A 41 -9.36 -18.83 -7.11
C ASP A 41 -10.17 -17.67 -7.67
N THR A 42 -9.47 -16.64 -8.15
CA THR A 42 -10.06 -15.48 -8.82
C THR A 42 -9.48 -15.31 -10.21
N PRO A 43 -10.22 -14.68 -11.15
CA PRO A 43 -9.67 -14.33 -12.44
C PRO A 43 -8.44 -13.42 -12.29
N GLN A 44 -7.34 -13.75 -12.94
CA GLN A 44 -6.12 -12.92 -12.92
C GLN A 44 -6.25 -11.64 -13.75
N ALA A 45 -7.12 -11.63 -14.75
CA ALA A 45 -7.40 -10.44 -15.54
C ALA A 45 -8.14 -9.40 -14.70
N THR A 46 -7.55 -8.22 -14.54
CA THR A 46 -8.16 -7.10 -13.82
C THR A 46 -9.28 -6.45 -14.63
N THR A 47 -10.20 -5.81 -13.94
CA THR A 47 -11.15 -4.88 -14.61
C THR A 47 -10.36 -3.75 -15.28
N PRO A 48 -10.65 -3.37 -16.53
CA PRO A 48 -9.90 -2.32 -17.22
C PRO A 48 -9.75 -1.05 -16.38
N GLY A 49 -8.52 -0.57 -16.24
CA GLY A 49 -8.18 0.61 -15.44
C GLY A 49 -8.15 0.39 -13.92
N ALA A 50 -8.47 -0.83 -13.46
CA ALA A 50 -8.48 -1.20 -12.05
C ALA A 50 -7.26 -2.06 -11.66
N PHE A 51 -7.18 -2.35 -10.38
CA PHE A 51 -6.14 -3.20 -9.78
C PHE A 51 -6.65 -4.60 -9.38
N LEU A 52 -7.96 -4.84 -9.49
CA LEU A 52 -8.63 -6.12 -9.22
C LEU A 52 -9.66 -6.42 -10.31
N ASN A 53 -10.10 -7.67 -10.36
CA ASN A 53 -11.31 -8.04 -11.09
C ASN A 53 -12.52 -7.81 -10.18
N PHE A 54 -13.30 -6.75 -10.40
CA PHE A 54 -14.40 -6.41 -9.49
C PHE A 54 -15.55 -7.41 -9.43
N GLY A 55 -15.77 -8.19 -10.46
CA GLY A 55 -16.68 -9.34 -10.38
C GLY A 55 -16.09 -10.44 -9.50
N GLY A 56 -14.84 -10.83 -9.81
CA GLY A 56 -14.11 -11.89 -9.10
C GLY A 56 -13.89 -11.58 -7.62
N THR A 57 -13.48 -10.35 -7.27
CA THR A 57 -13.27 -9.96 -5.86
C THR A 57 -14.54 -10.11 -5.01
N ASN A 58 -15.70 -9.79 -5.59
CA ASN A 58 -16.96 -9.96 -4.85
C ASN A 58 -17.34 -11.44 -4.65
N VAL A 59 -17.07 -12.30 -5.64
CA VAL A 59 -17.23 -13.76 -5.48
C VAL A 59 -16.27 -14.28 -4.40
N TYR A 60 -15.02 -13.83 -4.42
CA TYR A 60 -14.02 -14.19 -3.42
C TYR A 60 -14.46 -13.84 -1.99
N LYS A 61 -14.87 -12.59 -1.78
CA LYS A 61 -15.37 -12.09 -0.48
C LYS A 61 -16.63 -12.83 -0.02
N SER A 62 -17.54 -13.16 -0.94
CA SER A 62 -18.74 -13.92 -0.63
C SER A 62 -18.43 -15.35 -0.16
N LYS A 63 -17.46 -16.02 -0.78
CA LYS A 63 -17.00 -17.35 -0.33
C LYS A 63 -16.33 -17.31 1.03
N GLN A 64 -15.55 -16.26 1.32
CA GLN A 64 -14.98 -16.06 2.66
C GLN A 64 -16.10 -15.92 3.71
N LEU A 65 -17.16 -15.18 3.39
CA LEU A 65 -18.31 -15.03 4.29
C LEU A 65 -19.05 -16.34 4.52
N GLU A 66 -19.24 -17.17 3.49
CA GLU A 66 -19.80 -18.51 3.60
C GLU A 66 -19.00 -19.36 4.58
N ILE A 67 -17.68 -19.42 4.41
CA ILE A 67 -16.78 -20.14 5.32
C ILE A 67 -16.91 -19.63 6.76
N ILE A 68 -16.94 -18.31 6.96
CA ILE A 68 -17.12 -17.72 8.30
C ILE A 68 -18.45 -18.14 8.91
N GLY A 69 -19.53 -18.12 8.12
CA GLY A 69 -20.85 -18.58 8.56
C GLY A 69 -20.85 -20.05 9.01
N GLU A 70 -20.20 -20.92 8.22
CA GLU A 70 -20.04 -22.34 8.56
C GLU A 70 -19.22 -22.53 9.85
N MET A 71 -18.16 -21.72 10.07
CA MET A 71 -17.36 -21.75 11.30
C MET A 71 -18.20 -21.38 12.54
N PHE A 72 -19.10 -20.41 12.44
CA PHE A 72 -20.05 -20.08 13.52
C PHE A 72 -21.01 -21.22 13.76
N CYS A 73 -21.62 -21.79 12.71
CA CYS A 73 -22.52 -22.93 12.81
C CYS A 73 -21.87 -24.15 13.48
N ALA A 74 -20.59 -24.39 13.18
CA ALA A 74 -19.80 -25.48 13.77
C ALA A 74 -19.27 -25.15 15.16
N GLY A 75 -19.52 -23.95 15.70
CA GLY A 75 -19.00 -23.52 17.00
C GLY A 75 -17.48 -23.44 17.04
N GLN A 76 -16.81 -23.17 15.93
CA GLN A 76 -15.34 -23.04 15.86
C GLN A 76 -14.88 -21.67 16.34
N VAL A 77 -15.65 -20.61 16.07
CA VAL A 77 -15.34 -19.26 16.54
C VAL A 77 -15.62 -19.17 18.04
N LYS A 78 -14.67 -18.61 18.77
CA LYS A 78 -14.71 -18.51 20.25
C LYS A 78 -14.49 -17.08 20.72
N ASP A 79 -14.89 -16.83 21.96
CA ASP A 79 -14.58 -15.60 22.66
C ASP A 79 -13.05 -15.35 22.65
N GLY A 80 -12.65 -14.11 22.38
CA GLY A 80 -11.27 -13.70 22.28
C GLY A 80 -10.59 -14.00 20.94
N ASP A 81 -11.29 -14.59 19.96
CA ASP A 81 -10.76 -14.75 18.62
C ASP A 81 -10.63 -13.40 17.90
N TYR A 82 -9.61 -13.28 17.05
CA TYR A 82 -9.32 -12.07 16.32
C TYR A 82 -9.46 -12.30 14.81
N PHE A 83 -10.24 -11.46 14.13
CA PHE A 83 -10.36 -11.46 12.67
C PHE A 83 -9.60 -10.28 12.09
N LEU A 84 -8.58 -10.54 11.27
CA LEU A 84 -7.82 -9.53 10.55
C LEU A 84 -8.23 -9.49 9.08
N TYR A 85 -8.92 -8.45 8.67
CA TYR A 85 -9.14 -8.13 7.27
C TYR A 85 -7.91 -7.44 6.69
N THR A 86 -7.26 -8.08 5.73
CA THR A 86 -6.08 -7.47 5.07
C THR A 86 -6.45 -6.44 4.02
N ASP A 87 -7.74 -6.29 3.70
CA ASP A 87 -8.34 -5.17 2.99
C ASP A 87 -9.61 -4.75 3.73
N ALA A 88 -9.57 -3.59 4.38
CA ALA A 88 -10.69 -3.10 5.17
C ALA A 88 -11.89 -2.65 4.31
N TRP A 89 -11.69 -2.41 3.02
CA TRP A 89 -12.80 -2.19 2.09
C TRP A 89 -13.47 -3.52 1.73
N ASN A 90 -14.06 -4.15 2.73
CA ASN A 90 -14.71 -5.46 2.61
C ASN A 90 -16.06 -5.45 3.35
N PRO A 91 -17.19 -5.32 2.62
CA PRO A 91 -18.54 -5.24 3.24
C PRO A 91 -18.92 -6.45 4.10
N THR A 92 -18.24 -7.59 3.94
CA THR A 92 -18.52 -8.79 4.74
C THR A 92 -18.24 -8.61 6.22
N VAL A 93 -17.44 -7.60 6.61
CA VAL A 93 -17.21 -7.25 8.02
C VAL A 93 -18.50 -6.88 8.75
N ILE A 94 -19.46 -6.25 8.05
CA ILE A 94 -20.77 -5.91 8.63
C ILE A 94 -21.54 -7.19 9.00
N GLN A 95 -21.47 -8.20 8.13
CA GLN A 95 -22.13 -9.47 8.39
C GLN A 95 -21.40 -10.30 9.44
N LEU A 96 -20.09 -10.24 9.51
CA LEU A 96 -19.31 -10.86 10.59
C LEU A 96 -19.69 -10.25 11.95
N ARG A 97 -19.72 -8.92 12.08
CA ARG A 97 -20.13 -8.22 13.31
C ARG A 97 -21.56 -8.60 13.70
N TYR A 98 -22.48 -8.58 12.73
CA TYR A 98 -23.87 -8.98 12.93
C TYR A 98 -24.00 -10.42 13.48
N MET A 99 -23.29 -11.39 12.88
CA MET A 99 -23.32 -12.78 13.38
C MET A 99 -22.76 -12.91 14.79
N ALA A 100 -21.62 -12.28 15.06
CA ALA A 100 -20.97 -12.35 16.37
C ALA A 100 -21.88 -11.81 17.48
N GLU A 101 -22.47 -10.63 17.27
CA GLU A 101 -23.37 -10.00 18.25
C GLU A 101 -24.65 -10.80 18.46
N LEU A 102 -25.30 -11.32 17.40
CA LEU A 102 -26.52 -12.12 17.54
C LEU A 102 -26.29 -13.47 18.22
N LEU A 103 -25.11 -14.07 18.01
CA LEU A 103 -24.75 -15.35 18.59
C LEU A 103 -24.08 -15.21 19.98
N GLY A 104 -23.82 -13.97 20.41
CA GLY A 104 -23.21 -13.68 21.71
C GLY A 104 -21.77 -14.15 21.81
N VAL A 105 -21.02 -14.15 20.70
CA VAL A 105 -19.58 -14.50 20.66
C VAL A 105 -18.76 -13.23 20.67
N ASP A 106 -17.93 -13.04 21.68
CA ASP A 106 -17.08 -11.87 21.84
C ASP A 106 -15.79 -12.00 21.03
N ILE A 107 -15.77 -11.40 19.82
CA ILE A 107 -14.62 -11.38 18.93
C ILE A 107 -14.09 -9.97 18.74
N ARG A 108 -12.81 -9.87 18.33
CA ARG A 108 -12.21 -8.62 17.89
C ARG A 108 -11.96 -8.63 16.39
N ILE A 109 -12.17 -7.48 15.74
CA ILE A 109 -12.03 -7.35 14.30
C ILE A 109 -11.12 -6.17 13.98
N GLY A 110 -10.06 -6.41 13.20
CA GLY A 110 -9.18 -5.36 12.67
C GLY A 110 -9.20 -5.31 11.15
N GLY A 111 -9.05 -4.13 10.59
CA GLY A 111 -9.01 -3.93 9.14
C GLY A 111 -7.87 -3.01 8.70
N LEU A 112 -7.10 -3.43 7.69
CA LEU A 112 -6.04 -2.65 7.04
C LEU A 112 -6.64 -1.83 5.90
N TRP A 113 -6.69 -0.51 6.04
CA TRP A 113 -7.17 0.41 5.00
C TRP A 113 -6.07 0.69 3.98
N HIS A 114 -6.30 0.34 2.70
CA HIS A 114 -5.37 0.59 1.60
C HIS A 114 -5.64 1.91 0.90
N ALA A 115 -6.88 2.09 0.49
CA ALA A 115 -7.46 3.28 -0.10
C ALA A 115 -8.98 3.14 -0.02
N GLY A 116 -9.72 4.12 -0.52
CA GLY A 116 -11.18 4.07 -0.52
C GLY A 116 -11.77 5.15 -1.40
N SER A 117 -13.10 5.21 -1.42
CA SER A 117 -13.82 6.20 -2.20
C SER A 117 -13.64 7.63 -1.70
N TYR A 118 -13.11 7.79 -0.49
CA TYR A 118 -12.80 9.08 0.12
C TYR A 118 -11.58 9.78 -0.50
N ASP A 119 -10.74 9.06 -1.24
CA ASP A 119 -9.65 9.65 -2.03
C ASP A 119 -10.16 9.92 -3.45
N PRO A 120 -10.34 11.19 -3.85
CA PRO A 120 -10.87 11.54 -5.16
C PRO A 120 -9.96 11.14 -6.33
N GLN A 121 -8.69 10.88 -6.07
CA GLN A 121 -7.72 10.41 -7.06
C GLN A 121 -7.62 8.89 -7.11
N ASP A 122 -8.12 8.17 -6.11
CA ASP A 122 -8.20 6.72 -6.16
C ASP A 122 -9.22 6.24 -7.19
N PHE A 123 -9.05 5.01 -7.65
CA PHE A 123 -9.97 4.40 -8.61
C PHE A 123 -11.42 4.39 -8.11
N LEU A 124 -11.63 4.02 -6.84
CA LEU A 124 -12.96 4.02 -6.23
C LEU A 124 -13.51 5.45 -6.09
N GLY A 125 -12.67 6.39 -5.69
CA GLY A 125 -13.04 7.80 -5.57
C GLY A 125 -13.53 8.38 -6.89
N ARG A 126 -12.80 8.13 -7.98
CA ARG A 126 -13.18 8.58 -9.32
C ARG A 126 -14.48 7.96 -9.85
N LEU A 127 -14.75 6.70 -9.55
CA LEU A 127 -15.93 5.98 -10.07
C LEU A 127 -17.19 6.15 -9.23
N ILE A 128 -17.05 6.11 -7.90
CA ILE A 128 -18.19 6.01 -7.00
C ILE A 128 -18.08 6.93 -5.76
N GLY A 129 -17.03 7.74 -5.65
CA GLY A 129 -16.69 8.49 -4.44
C GLY A 129 -17.77 9.42 -3.90
N ASP A 130 -18.51 10.08 -4.80
CA ASP A 130 -19.54 11.05 -4.42
C ASP A 130 -20.92 10.44 -4.14
N LYS A 131 -21.05 9.11 -4.23
CA LYS A 131 -22.34 8.47 -4.00
C LYS A 131 -22.60 8.29 -2.50
N PRO A 132 -23.75 8.78 -1.96
CA PRO A 132 -24.05 8.70 -0.53
C PRO A 132 -23.97 7.30 0.06
N TRP A 133 -24.44 6.28 -0.69
CA TRP A 133 -24.41 4.89 -0.21
C TRP A 133 -22.98 4.39 0.04
N VAL A 134 -22.00 4.84 -0.76
CA VAL A 134 -20.59 4.43 -0.61
C VAL A 134 -20.00 4.98 0.69
N ARG A 135 -20.24 6.27 0.97
CA ARG A 135 -19.82 6.90 2.22
C ARG A 135 -20.45 6.24 3.44
N ASN A 136 -21.74 5.91 3.36
CA ASN A 136 -22.44 5.20 4.43
C ASN A 136 -21.88 3.78 4.62
N ALA A 137 -21.56 3.06 3.52
CA ALA A 137 -20.96 1.73 3.57
C ALA A 137 -19.57 1.77 4.23
N GLU A 138 -18.69 2.69 3.81
CA GLU A 138 -17.36 2.85 4.39
C GLU A 138 -17.43 3.21 5.87
N ARG A 139 -18.33 4.11 6.26
CA ARG A 139 -18.57 4.43 7.67
C ARG A 139 -19.06 3.24 8.47
N SER A 140 -19.98 2.43 7.91
CA SER A 140 -20.46 1.22 8.57
C SER A 140 -19.34 0.19 8.73
N MET A 141 -18.50 -0.01 7.71
CA MET A 141 -17.34 -0.89 7.81
C MET A 141 -16.38 -0.40 8.91
N PHE A 142 -16.06 0.91 8.93
CA PHE A 142 -15.21 1.51 9.97
C PHE A 142 -15.77 1.26 11.38
N GLU A 143 -17.08 1.38 11.58
CA GLU A 143 -17.70 1.13 12.89
C GLU A 143 -17.67 -0.34 13.29
N CYS A 144 -17.71 -1.28 12.33
CA CYS A 144 -17.62 -2.71 12.59
C CYS A 144 -16.22 -3.19 12.99
N TYR A 145 -15.16 -2.46 12.62
CA TYR A 145 -13.79 -2.75 13.07
C TYR A 145 -13.56 -2.21 14.49
N ASP A 146 -13.00 -3.02 15.36
CA ASP A 146 -12.48 -2.58 16.66
C ASP A 146 -11.17 -1.82 16.49
N ASN A 147 -10.37 -2.24 15.50
CA ASN A 147 -9.12 -1.58 15.14
C ASN A 147 -9.13 -1.24 13.63
N ASN A 148 -9.00 0.02 13.30
CA ASN A 148 -8.80 0.50 11.94
C ASN A 148 -7.33 0.86 11.74
N PHE A 149 -6.64 0.11 10.91
CA PHE A 149 -5.20 0.20 10.68
C PHE A 149 -4.90 0.94 9.39
N PHE A 150 -3.99 1.90 9.48
CA PHE A 150 -3.52 2.71 8.36
C PHE A 150 -2.01 2.65 8.24
N ALA A 151 -1.49 2.83 7.02
CA ALA A 151 -0.06 2.77 6.77
C ALA A 151 0.67 4.06 7.19
N SER A 152 0.00 5.23 7.10
CA SER A 152 0.59 6.55 7.25
C SER A 152 -0.36 7.52 7.96
N ASP A 153 0.17 8.56 8.60
CA ASP A 153 -0.64 9.60 9.21
C ASP A 153 -1.37 10.43 8.15
N PHE A 154 -0.75 10.66 6.99
CA PHE A 154 -1.41 11.25 5.82
C PHE A 154 -2.71 10.52 5.46
N HIS A 155 -2.68 9.19 5.45
CA HIS A 155 -3.86 8.41 5.11
C HIS A 155 -4.96 8.51 6.18
N ILE A 156 -4.56 8.53 7.47
CA ILE A 156 -5.50 8.77 8.59
C ILE A 156 -6.16 10.14 8.44
N ASP A 157 -5.39 11.19 8.20
CA ASP A 157 -5.91 12.55 8.07
C ASP A 157 -6.91 12.66 6.92
N MET A 158 -6.57 12.11 5.75
CA MET A 158 -7.46 12.08 4.58
C MET A 158 -8.77 11.34 4.88
N PHE A 159 -8.69 10.18 5.56
CA PHE A 159 -9.86 9.40 5.95
C PHE A 159 -10.73 10.16 6.94
N VAL A 160 -10.13 10.70 7.99
CA VAL A 160 -10.85 11.44 9.05
C VAL A 160 -11.51 12.69 8.49
N GLU A 161 -10.82 13.45 7.64
CA GLU A 161 -11.36 14.64 6.98
C GLU A 161 -12.59 14.31 6.13
N ALA A 162 -12.53 13.24 5.35
CA ALA A 162 -13.63 12.83 4.49
C ALA A 162 -14.92 12.45 5.23
N PHE A 163 -14.82 11.92 6.46
CA PHE A 163 -15.96 11.41 7.21
C PHE A 163 -16.45 12.33 8.34
N TRP A 164 -15.56 13.12 8.94
CA TRP A 164 -15.90 13.95 10.13
C TRP A 164 -15.52 15.42 9.98
N GLY A 165 -14.96 15.84 8.83
CA GLY A 165 -14.44 17.20 8.63
C GLY A 165 -13.12 17.43 9.36
N VAL A 166 -12.61 18.68 9.32
CA VAL A 166 -11.27 19.03 9.79
C VAL A 166 -10.99 18.53 11.21
N ALA A 167 -9.93 17.72 11.29
CA ALA A 167 -9.12 17.44 12.50
C ALA A 167 -9.87 17.06 13.79
N LYS A 168 -10.82 16.14 13.73
CA LYS A 168 -11.23 15.44 14.94
C LYS A 168 -10.21 14.32 15.17
N LYS A 169 -9.24 14.53 16.07
CA LYS A 169 -8.42 13.43 16.57
C LYS A 169 -9.37 12.38 17.13
N LEU A 170 -9.52 11.26 16.43
CA LEU A 170 -10.28 10.10 16.93
C LEU A 170 -9.42 9.42 18.00
N ASN A 171 -9.43 9.97 19.20
CA ASN A 171 -8.57 9.58 20.35
C ASN A 171 -9.11 8.36 21.11
N ASN A 172 -9.77 7.42 20.43
CA ASN A 172 -10.39 6.28 21.10
C ASN A 172 -9.67 4.92 20.87
N GLY A 173 -8.43 4.95 20.41
CA GLY A 173 -7.68 3.72 20.11
C GLY A 173 -8.18 2.92 18.89
N LYS A 174 -9.30 3.36 18.28
CA LYS A 174 -9.94 2.69 17.14
C LYS A 174 -9.20 2.93 15.82
N VAL A 175 -8.40 4.01 15.73
CA VAL A 175 -7.59 4.37 14.56
C VAL A 175 -6.12 4.30 14.95
N GLN A 176 -5.31 3.55 14.21
CA GLN A 176 -3.91 3.32 14.50
C GLN A 176 -3.07 3.37 13.23
N ARG A 177 -1.96 4.11 13.27
CA ARG A 177 -0.91 4.00 12.26
C ARG A 177 -0.01 2.81 12.63
N VAL A 178 0.05 1.82 11.75
CA VAL A 178 0.79 0.57 12.03
C VAL A 178 1.86 0.27 10.98
N GLY A 179 1.93 1.05 9.90
CA GLY A 179 2.71 0.65 8.73
C GLY A 179 2.13 -0.61 8.07
N TRP A 180 2.89 -1.19 7.15
CA TRP A 180 2.51 -2.45 6.51
C TRP A 180 3.54 -3.55 6.77
N PRO A 181 3.10 -4.79 7.05
CA PRO A 181 3.95 -5.92 7.41
C PRO A 181 4.71 -6.46 6.19
N MET A 182 5.75 -5.75 5.76
CA MET A 182 6.55 -6.05 4.57
C MET A 182 8.04 -6.28 4.87
N GLU A 183 8.37 -6.72 6.06
CA GLU A 183 9.75 -7.00 6.49
C GLU A 183 10.46 -8.01 5.59
N TYR A 184 9.68 -8.91 4.97
CA TYR A 184 10.19 -9.90 4.03
C TYR A 184 10.84 -9.31 2.77
N LEU A 185 10.48 -8.05 2.39
CA LEU A 185 11.03 -7.40 1.19
C LEU A 185 12.54 -7.26 1.27
N ARG A 186 13.07 -6.98 2.46
CA ARG A 186 14.51 -6.88 2.64
C ARG A 186 15.25 -8.16 2.23
N ASN A 187 14.74 -9.29 2.70
CA ASN A 187 15.38 -10.59 2.42
C ASN A 187 15.16 -10.99 0.95
N SER A 188 13.97 -10.75 0.41
CA SER A 188 13.65 -11.10 -0.98
C SER A 188 14.39 -10.25 -2.01
N LEU A 189 14.84 -9.05 -1.63
CA LEU A 189 15.58 -8.12 -2.49
C LEU A 189 17.10 -8.11 -2.23
N ASP A 190 17.59 -8.85 -1.24
CA ASP A 190 19.00 -8.80 -0.83
C ASP A 190 19.98 -9.16 -1.96
N SER A 191 19.61 -10.10 -2.83
CA SER A 191 20.43 -10.50 -3.99
C SER A 191 20.58 -9.42 -5.07
N TYR A 192 19.76 -8.38 -5.03
CA TYR A 192 19.79 -7.26 -5.99
C TYR A 192 20.50 -6.01 -5.42
N ARG A 193 20.92 -6.05 -4.16
CA ARG A 193 21.68 -4.98 -3.52
C ARG A 193 23.12 -4.99 -4.00
N GLY A 194 23.73 -3.79 -4.09
CA GLY A 194 25.13 -3.65 -4.51
C GLY A 194 25.39 -4.04 -5.96
N MET A 195 24.36 -4.22 -6.78
CA MET A 195 24.53 -4.42 -8.22
C MET A 195 25.18 -3.17 -8.85
N PRO A 196 26.01 -3.35 -9.90
CA PRO A 196 26.55 -2.22 -10.66
C PRO A 196 25.40 -1.34 -11.19
N LYS A 197 25.49 -0.04 -10.89
CA LYS A 197 24.48 0.94 -11.30
C LYS A 197 24.71 1.42 -12.72
N GLU A 198 23.63 1.48 -13.47
CA GLU A 198 23.58 1.97 -14.84
C GLU A 198 22.83 3.30 -14.90
N ASN A 199 22.99 4.02 -15.99
CA ASN A 199 22.32 5.31 -16.17
C ASN A 199 20.83 5.14 -16.53
N ILE A 200 20.11 4.40 -15.69
CA ILE A 200 18.71 4.07 -15.82
C ILE A 200 17.88 4.86 -14.81
N ILE A 201 16.77 5.42 -15.29
CA ILE A 201 15.71 6.06 -14.48
C ILE A 201 14.43 5.26 -14.68
N LEU A 202 13.79 4.87 -13.59
CA LEU A 202 12.58 4.05 -13.63
C LEU A 202 11.33 4.80 -13.25
N PHE A 203 10.25 4.49 -13.94
CA PHE A 203 8.88 4.77 -13.56
C PHE A 203 8.19 3.42 -13.23
N PRO A 204 8.19 3.00 -11.94
CA PRO A 204 7.69 1.67 -11.54
C PRO A 204 6.19 1.64 -11.28
N HIS A 205 5.49 2.75 -11.53
CA HIS A 205 4.07 2.89 -11.27
C HIS A 205 3.22 2.30 -12.40
N ARG A 206 1.97 1.97 -12.08
CA ARG A 206 0.99 1.61 -13.10
C ARG A 206 0.74 2.79 -14.05
N ILE A 207 0.38 2.49 -15.29
CA ILE A 207 -0.02 3.49 -16.27
C ILE A 207 -1.47 3.88 -15.96
N ALA A 208 -1.63 4.98 -15.21
CA ALA A 208 -2.92 5.52 -14.80
C ALA A 208 -2.81 7.05 -14.66
N PRO A 209 -3.92 7.80 -14.88
CA PRO A 209 -3.88 9.28 -14.88
C PRO A 209 -3.28 9.87 -13.61
N GLU A 210 -3.61 9.30 -12.45
CA GLU A 210 -3.10 9.76 -11.15
C GLU A 210 -1.61 9.52 -10.93
N LYS A 211 -0.95 8.77 -11.81
CA LYS A 211 0.50 8.54 -11.78
C LYS A 211 1.27 9.44 -12.76
N GLN A 212 0.57 10.16 -13.63
CA GLN A 212 1.12 11.13 -14.58
C GLN A 212 2.27 10.58 -15.46
N PRO A 213 2.08 9.44 -16.16
CA PRO A 213 3.14 8.84 -16.98
C PRO A 213 3.57 9.74 -18.15
N GLU A 214 2.72 10.69 -18.58
CA GLU A 214 3.01 11.66 -19.63
C GLU A 214 4.20 12.57 -19.24
N ILE A 215 4.34 12.95 -17.98
CA ILE A 215 5.48 13.72 -17.48
C ILE A 215 6.78 12.91 -17.69
N PHE A 216 6.76 11.65 -17.36
CA PHE A 216 7.94 10.79 -17.51
C PHE A 216 8.28 10.54 -18.99
N ARG A 217 7.26 10.45 -19.86
CA ARG A 217 7.48 10.31 -21.31
C ARG A 217 8.10 11.58 -21.90
N ASP A 218 7.67 12.77 -21.47
CA ASP A 218 8.26 14.03 -21.92
C ASP A 218 9.72 14.18 -21.43
N LEU A 219 10.02 13.78 -20.19
CA LEU A 219 11.38 13.79 -19.65
C LEU A 219 12.39 13.00 -20.51
N ARG A 220 11.98 11.95 -21.23
CA ARG A 220 12.86 11.20 -22.14
C ARG A 220 13.51 12.12 -23.19
N THR A 221 12.81 13.13 -23.65
CA THR A 221 13.32 14.04 -24.69
C THR A 221 14.31 15.07 -24.12
N HIS A 222 14.29 15.28 -22.82
CA HIS A 222 15.12 16.24 -22.10
C HIS A 222 16.31 15.64 -21.34
N LEU A 223 16.39 14.31 -21.32
CA LEU A 223 17.40 13.53 -20.60
C LEU A 223 18.02 12.45 -21.52
N PRO A 224 18.61 12.84 -22.68
CA PRO A 224 19.07 11.89 -23.70
C PRO A 224 20.25 11.00 -23.26
N ASP A 225 20.96 11.38 -22.20
CA ASP A 225 22.11 10.63 -21.68
C ASP A 225 21.70 9.47 -20.74
N TYR A 226 20.39 9.31 -20.48
CA TYR A 226 19.86 8.30 -19.58
C TYR A 226 18.79 7.45 -20.24
N GLU A 227 18.70 6.20 -19.82
CA GLU A 227 17.64 5.30 -20.22
C GLU A 227 16.43 5.46 -19.28
N LEU A 228 15.33 6.01 -19.79
CA LEU A 228 14.08 6.19 -19.03
C LEU A 228 13.12 5.04 -19.36
N ILE A 229 12.77 4.23 -18.36
CA ILE A 229 11.95 3.03 -18.53
C ILE A 229 10.66 3.15 -17.72
N ILE A 230 9.51 3.04 -18.38
CA ILE A 230 8.22 2.79 -17.73
C ILE A 230 8.07 1.27 -17.61
N CYS A 231 8.10 0.77 -16.37
CA CYS A 231 8.14 -0.68 -16.14
C CYS A 231 6.92 -1.42 -16.69
N GLN A 232 5.74 -0.80 -16.72
CA GLN A 232 4.53 -1.41 -17.29
C GLN A 232 4.45 -1.36 -18.84
N GLU A 233 5.33 -0.66 -19.50
CA GLU A 233 5.50 -0.75 -20.97
C GLU A 233 6.36 -1.96 -21.36
N GLN A 234 6.94 -2.63 -20.37
CA GLN A 234 7.74 -3.83 -20.53
C GLN A 234 6.96 -5.02 -19.96
N GLU A 235 7.03 -6.17 -20.61
CA GLU A 235 6.47 -7.42 -20.08
C GLU A 235 7.44 -8.09 -19.08
N LEU A 236 7.69 -7.44 -17.95
CA LEU A 236 8.65 -7.89 -16.96
C LEU A 236 8.04 -8.93 -16.02
N SER A 237 8.72 -10.06 -15.86
CA SER A 237 8.53 -10.90 -14.68
C SER A 237 8.97 -10.17 -13.42
N LYS A 238 8.55 -10.64 -12.25
CA LYS A 238 8.95 -10.03 -10.98
C LYS A 238 10.47 -10.02 -10.77
N MET A 239 11.14 -11.10 -11.21
CA MET A 239 12.59 -11.21 -11.12
C MET A 239 13.30 -10.19 -12.04
N GLU A 240 12.82 -10.00 -13.27
CA GLU A 240 13.35 -9.01 -14.18
C GLU A 240 13.11 -7.60 -13.69
N TYR A 241 11.94 -7.32 -13.12
CA TYR A 241 11.65 -6.04 -12.48
C TYR A 241 12.62 -5.73 -11.31
N HIS A 242 12.85 -6.70 -10.41
CA HIS A 242 13.80 -6.53 -9.31
C HIS A 242 15.25 -6.35 -9.79
N ASN A 243 15.64 -7.10 -10.85
CA ASN A 243 16.95 -6.93 -11.48
C ASN A 243 17.09 -5.51 -12.04
N LEU A 244 16.08 -5.03 -12.74
CA LEU A 244 16.06 -3.68 -13.29
C LEU A 244 16.12 -2.61 -12.19
N LEU A 245 15.39 -2.79 -11.09
CA LEU A 245 15.52 -1.92 -9.90
C LEU A 245 16.95 -1.92 -9.36
N GLY A 246 17.59 -3.08 -9.22
CA GLY A 246 18.96 -3.20 -8.71
C GLY A 246 19.99 -2.48 -9.59
N ARG A 247 19.78 -2.42 -10.90
CA ARG A 247 20.66 -1.75 -11.87
C ARG A 247 20.40 -0.25 -12.01
N ALA A 248 19.18 0.19 -11.77
CA ALA A 248 18.82 1.60 -11.93
C ALA A 248 19.44 2.49 -10.85
N LYS A 249 19.72 3.75 -11.20
CA LYS A 249 20.15 4.78 -10.26
C LYS A 249 19.00 5.53 -9.60
N LEU A 250 17.88 5.68 -10.30
CA LEU A 250 16.79 6.55 -9.86
C LEU A 250 15.41 5.92 -10.11
N VAL A 251 14.53 6.03 -9.12
CA VAL A 251 13.08 5.82 -9.25
C VAL A 251 12.40 7.18 -9.17
N PHE A 252 11.64 7.52 -10.20
CA PHE A 252 10.91 8.78 -10.30
C PHE A 252 9.42 8.59 -10.03
N SER A 253 8.82 9.51 -9.30
CA SER A 253 7.38 9.60 -9.06
C SER A 253 6.86 11.02 -9.28
N ALA A 254 5.71 11.15 -9.95
CA ALA A 254 4.91 12.37 -10.04
C ALA A 254 3.47 12.15 -9.54
N ASN A 255 3.26 11.17 -8.65
CA ASN A 255 1.96 10.69 -8.23
C ASN A 255 1.07 11.79 -7.63
N LEU A 256 -0.21 11.78 -8.01
CA LEU A 256 -1.30 12.55 -7.41
C LEU A 256 -2.12 11.71 -6.40
N GLN A 257 -1.85 10.41 -6.33
CA GLN A 257 -2.47 9.46 -5.41
C GLN A 257 -1.40 8.46 -4.93
N GLU A 258 -1.22 8.39 -3.63
CA GLU A 258 -0.37 7.40 -2.97
C GLU A 258 -0.60 7.43 -1.46
N THR A 259 -0.81 6.27 -0.87
CA THR A 259 -0.98 6.12 0.59
C THR A 259 0.25 5.56 1.29
N LEU A 260 1.13 4.88 0.54
CA LEU A 260 2.36 4.30 1.08
C LEU A 260 3.51 4.26 0.04
N GLY A 261 3.28 3.66 -1.15
CA GLY A 261 4.28 3.59 -2.21
C GLY A 261 5.31 2.48 -2.04
N ILE A 262 4.93 1.24 -2.34
CA ILE A 262 5.82 0.09 -2.18
C ILE A 262 6.99 0.14 -3.16
N SER A 263 6.75 0.56 -4.40
CA SER A 263 7.75 0.48 -5.48
C SER A 263 8.98 1.37 -5.25
N TRP A 264 8.82 2.55 -4.64
CA TRP A 264 9.97 3.38 -4.32
C TRP A 264 10.76 2.86 -3.11
N TYR A 265 10.08 2.17 -2.18
CA TYR A 265 10.74 1.47 -1.10
C TYR A 265 11.53 0.25 -1.62
N GLU A 266 10.95 -0.55 -2.53
CA GLU A 266 11.67 -1.64 -3.20
C GLU A 266 12.95 -1.11 -3.89
N GLY A 267 12.86 0.02 -4.60
CA GLY A 267 14.01 0.70 -5.19
C GLY A 267 15.04 1.12 -4.14
N ALA A 268 14.61 1.76 -3.06
CA ALA A 268 15.51 2.21 -2.00
C ALA A 268 16.25 1.04 -1.33
N ILE A 269 15.61 -0.10 -1.11
CA ILE A 269 16.24 -1.32 -0.56
C ILE A 269 17.43 -1.79 -1.41
N VAL A 270 17.34 -1.66 -2.72
CA VAL A 270 18.38 -2.12 -3.67
C VAL A 270 19.28 -0.98 -4.14
N ASP A 271 19.45 0.02 -3.29
CA ASP A 271 20.34 1.17 -3.50
C ASP A 271 19.95 2.06 -4.70
N THR A 272 18.68 2.11 -5.08
CA THR A 272 18.16 3.01 -6.10
C THR A 272 17.55 4.25 -5.45
N LEU A 273 18.05 5.45 -5.82
CA LEU A 273 17.60 6.71 -5.24
C LEU A 273 16.14 6.97 -5.55
N PRO A 274 15.31 7.34 -4.58
CA PRO A 274 13.96 7.81 -4.87
C PRO A 274 13.96 9.30 -5.21
N MET A 275 13.10 9.74 -6.12
CA MET A 275 12.77 11.14 -6.35
C MET A 275 11.26 11.29 -6.36
N VAL A 276 10.71 11.86 -5.30
CA VAL A 276 9.26 11.92 -5.05
C VAL A 276 8.81 13.36 -4.81
N PRO A 277 7.55 13.71 -5.13
CA PRO A 277 7.03 15.04 -4.83
C PRO A 277 6.77 15.19 -3.32
N ASP A 278 6.98 16.39 -2.78
CA ASP A 278 6.63 16.72 -1.40
C ASP A 278 5.12 16.89 -1.23
N ARG A 279 4.41 15.79 -1.33
CA ARG A 279 2.96 15.65 -1.14
C ARG A 279 2.59 14.23 -0.78
N LEU A 280 1.32 14.01 -0.40
CA LEU A 280 0.78 12.69 -0.05
C LEU A 280 1.57 12.07 1.11
N SER A 281 1.60 10.76 1.19
CA SER A 281 2.43 10.03 2.15
C SER A 281 3.94 10.32 2.02
N TYR A 282 4.40 10.74 0.85
CA TYR A 282 5.81 11.08 0.65
C TYR A 282 6.29 12.21 1.56
N SER A 283 5.42 13.19 1.91
CA SER A 283 5.81 14.31 2.77
C SER A 283 6.29 13.85 4.15
N GLU A 284 5.67 12.82 4.72
CA GLU A 284 6.07 12.25 6.01
C GLU A 284 7.12 11.14 5.89
N MET A 285 7.11 10.38 4.78
CA MET A 285 7.94 9.20 4.59
C MET A 285 9.33 9.52 4.06
N ALA A 286 9.44 10.43 3.08
CA ALA A 286 10.70 10.75 2.44
C ALA A 286 11.53 11.76 3.23
N LEU A 287 12.87 11.62 3.19
CA LEU A 287 13.80 12.64 3.64
C LEU A 287 13.82 13.80 2.62
N ASP A 288 14.18 14.99 3.08
CA ASP A 288 14.16 16.21 2.25
C ASP A 288 15.10 16.10 1.04
N GLU A 289 16.20 15.35 1.19
CA GLU A 289 17.14 15.07 0.11
C GLU A 289 16.47 14.41 -1.10
N PHE A 290 15.38 13.66 -0.91
CA PHE A 290 14.70 12.87 -1.94
C PHE A 290 13.37 13.48 -2.42
N LYS A 291 12.98 14.61 -1.84
CA LYS A 291 11.76 15.32 -2.23
C LYS A 291 12.04 16.45 -3.21
N TYR A 292 11.08 16.71 -4.07
CA TYR A 292 11.03 17.93 -4.86
C TYR A 292 9.70 18.66 -4.61
N PRO A 293 9.64 20.00 -4.85
CA PRO A 293 8.45 20.80 -4.57
C PRO A 293 7.20 20.26 -5.28
N SER A 294 6.14 20.00 -4.52
CA SER A 294 4.88 19.44 -5.03
C SER A 294 4.36 20.18 -6.28
N ARG A 295 4.44 21.50 -6.29
CA ARG A 295 3.97 22.35 -7.39
C ARG A 295 4.59 22.06 -8.75
N TRP A 296 5.77 21.42 -8.79
CA TRP A 296 6.45 21.16 -10.05
C TRP A 296 5.73 20.11 -10.92
N THR A 297 4.84 19.32 -10.32
CA THR A 297 4.15 18.21 -11.03
C THR A 297 2.71 18.04 -10.55
N THR A 298 2.01 19.14 -10.22
CA THR A 298 0.58 19.07 -9.86
C THR A 298 -0.30 18.75 -11.06
N ASP A 299 0.17 19.13 -12.24
CA ASP A 299 -0.39 18.80 -13.54
C ASP A 299 0.69 18.98 -14.63
N PHE A 300 0.34 18.68 -15.88
CA PHE A 300 1.30 18.77 -16.99
C PHE A 300 1.73 20.21 -17.28
N LYS A 301 0.86 21.19 -17.11
CA LYS A 301 1.17 22.62 -17.32
C LYS A 301 2.19 23.13 -16.29
N GLU A 302 2.00 22.81 -15.03
CA GLU A 302 2.95 23.14 -13.97
C GLU A 302 4.28 22.41 -14.18
N TYR A 303 4.24 21.16 -14.66
CA TYR A 303 5.44 20.45 -15.05
C TYR A 303 6.20 21.19 -16.17
N GLU A 304 5.55 21.60 -17.25
CA GLU A 304 6.20 22.36 -18.34
C GLU A 304 6.88 23.63 -17.82
N ALA A 305 6.21 24.36 -16.91
CA ALA A 305 6.76 25.57 -16.32
C ALA A 305 7.98 25.31 -15.39
N ASN A 306 8.10 24.11 -14.82
CA ASN A 306 9.16 23.75 -13.90
C ASN A 306 10.11 22.65 -14.41
N ARG A 307 9.99 22.25 -15.67
CA ARG A 307 10.73 21.15 -16.30
C ARG A 307 12.25 21.29 -16.14
N GLU A 308 12.79 22.49 -16.36
CA GLU A 308 14.23 22.73 -16.24
C GLU A 308 14.72 22.47 -14.81
N HIS A 309 13.96 22.83 -13.80
CA HIS A 309 14.28 22.55 -12.41
C HIS A 309 14.28 21.04 -12.12
N LEU A 310 13.30 20.31 -12.67
CA LEU A 310 13.18 18.87 -12.51
C LEU A 310 14.34 18.16 -13.21
N VAL A 311 14.64 18.52 -14.45
CA VAL A 311 15.78 18.00 -15.22
C VAL A 311 17.10 18.24 -14.50
N LYS A 312 17.32 19.45 -14.00
CA LYS A 312 18.52 19.78 -13.20
C LYS A 312 18.63 18.89 -11.96
N ARG A 313 17.53 18.65 -11.25
CA ARG A 313 17.51 17.80 -10.07
C ARG A 313 17.81 16.35 -10.40
N ILE A 314 17.24 15.83 -11.48
CA ILE A 314 17.51 14.47 -11.97
C ILE A 314 18.98 14.33 -12.34
N ASN A 315 19.53 15.28 -13.10
CA ASN A 315 20.96 15.27 -13.47
C ASN A 315 21.88 15.27 -12.22
N ASP A 316 21.54 16.04 -11.21
CA ASP A 316 22.30 16.05 -9.97
C ASP A 316 22.32 14.67 -9.29
N TYR A 317 21.18 14.00 -9.19
CA TYR A 317 21.10 12.62 -8.65
C TYR A 317 21.89 11.62 -9.49
N MET A 318 21.79 11.71 -10.81
CA MET A 318 22.43 10.75 -11.71
C MET A 318 23.97 10.89 -11.73
N ILE A 319 24.47 12.14 -11.70
CA ILE A 319 25.91 12.46 -11.72
C ILE A 319 26.52 12.23 -10.34
N ASN A 320 25.87 12.71 -9.28
CA ASN A 320 26.36 12.67 -7.91
C ASN A 320 25.81 11.49 -7.11
N TYR A 321 25.41 10.41 -7.76
CA TYR A 321 24.73 9.25 -7.16
C TYR A 321 25.38 8.78 -5.85
N GLU A 322 26.73 8.61 -5.84
CA GLU A 322 27.46 8.12 -4.67
C GLU A 322 27.34 9.04 -3.45
N THR A 323 27.18 10.34 -3.67
CA THR A 323 27.06 11.32 -2.56
C THR A 323 25.71 11.20 -1.83
N TYR A 324 24.71 10.61 -2.47
CA TYR A 324 23.39 10.39 -1.88
C TYR A 324 23.26 9.07 -1.12
N LEU A 325 24.18 8.12 -1.28
CA LEU A 325 24.08 6.80 -0.64
C LEU A 325 23.97 6.85 0.90
N PRO A 326 24.72 7.72 1.63
CA PRO A 326 24.55 7.82 3.07
C PRO A 326 23.14 8.31 3.49
N ALA A 327 22.53 9.22 2.73
CA ALA A 327 21.15 9.67 2.95
C ALA A 327 20.17 8.56 2.59
N LEU A 328 20.41 7.80 1.51
CA LEU A 328 19.60 6.66 1.12
C LEU A 328 19.57 5.58 2.20
N GLN A 329 20.68 5.28 2.83
CA GLN A 329 20.72 4.31 3.94
C GLN A 329 19.86 4.76 5.13
N LYS A 330 19.86 6.06 5.45
CA LYS A 330 18.97 6.63 6.47
C LYS A 330 17.50 6.52 6.04
N GLN A 331 17.24 6.83 4.77
CA GLN A 331 15.89 6.71 4.18
C GLN A 331 15.35 5.28 4.27
N VAL A 332 16.15 4.29 3.88
CA VAL A 332 15.77 2.87 3.98
C VAL A 332 15.45 2.49 5.41
N LYS A 333 16.30 2.89 6.36
CA LYS A 333 16.10 2.60 7.79
C LYS A 333 14.80 3.23 8.32
N LYS A 334 14.51 4.48 7.96
CA LYS A 334 13.25 5.17 8.32
C LYS A 334 12.05 4.41 7.76
N LEU A 335 12.05 4.11 6.46
CA LEU A 335 10.95 3.40 5.82
C LEU A 335 10.72 2.02 6.44
N GLN A 336 11.79 1.28 6.65
CA GLN A 336 11.75 -0.06 7.21
C GLN A 336 11.19 -0.07 8.63
N ASN A 337 11.57 0.87 9.48
CA ASN A 337 11.15 0.86 10.88
C ASN A 337 9.75 1.44 11.08
N ASP A 338 9.41 2.49 10.33
CA ASP A 338 8.25 3.32 10.64
C ASP A 338 7.04 3.00 9.73
N PHE A 339 7.26 2.42 8.52
CA PHE A 339 6.21 2.27 7.52
C PHE A 339 6.07 0.85 6.94
N PHE A 340 7.15 0.08 6.90
CA PHE A 340 7.15 -1.27 6.29
C PHE A 340 7.53 -2.37 7.29
N ALA A 341 7.29 -2.14 8.58
CA ALA A 341 7.37 -3.14 9.64
C ALA A 341 5.98 -3.43 10.19
N GLY A 342 5.72 -4.69 10.49
CA GLY A 342 4.46 -5.13 11.10
C GLY A 342 4.42 -5.03 12.63
N THR A 343 5.46 -4.51 13.27
CA THR A 343 5.62 -4.53 14.74
C THR A 343 4.42 -3.94 15.47
N GLU A 344 3.95 -2.77 15.05
CA GLU A 344 2.79 -2.12 15.67
C GLU A 344 1.49 -2.90 15.40
N LEU A 345 1.32 -3.42 14.18
CA LEU A 345 0.19 -4.27 13.82
C LEU A 345 0.16 -5.55 14.69
N TYR A 346 1.30 -6.22 14.80
CA TYR A 346 1.39 -7.46 15.59
C TYR A 346 1.16 -7.20 17.08
N GLY A 347 1.67 -6.06 17.58
CA GLY A 347 1.42 -5.62 18.95
C GLY A 347 -0.06 -5.36 19.22
N ALA A 348 -0.74 -4.67 18.30
CA ALA A 348 -2.18 -4.39 18.41
C ALA A 348 -3.05 -5.65 18.41
N ILE A 349 -2.66 -6.66 17.61
CA ILE A 349 -3.38 -7.94 17.49
C ILE A 349 -3.01 -8.89 18.65
N GLY A 350 -1.74 -8.90 19.05
CA GLY A 350 -1.20 -9.81 20.06
C GLY A 350 -1.55 -9.46 21.49
N ASN A 351 -1.72 -8.16 21.78
CA ASN A 351 -2.03 -7.69 23.13
C ASN A 351 -3.49 -8.00 23.49
N ASP A 352 -3.67 -8.97 24.36
CA ASP A 352 -4.93 -9.25 25.05
C ASP A 352 -5.16 -8.15 26.12
N LYS A 353 -5.32 -6.89 25.71
CA LYS A 353 -5.76 -5.87 26.65
C LYS A 353 -7.27 -5.99 26.80
N ASN A 354 -7.65 -6.50 27.99
CA ASN A 354 -8.97 -6.40 28.57
C ASN A 354 -9.54 -4.99 28.50
#